data_ddf55042cffa5c5ce2838f7a1e4d5616
#
_entry.id   ddf55042cffa5c5ce2838f7a1e4d5616
#
_cell.length_a   1.000
_cell.length_b   1.000
_cell.length_c   1.000
_cell.angle_alpha   90.00
_cell.angle_beta   90.00
_cell.angle_gamma   90.00
#
_symmetry.space_group_name_H-M   'P 1'
#
loop_
_entity.id
_entity.type
_entity.pdbx_description
1 polymer ?
#
loop_
_entity_poly.entity_id
_entity_poly.type
_entity_poly.pdbx_seq_one_letter_code
_entity_poly.pdbx_strand_id
1 'polypeptide(L)'
;MANAVFSPKDFKAWVIEEATTGTKPTITSGLYQLDVDSISFPSLNVNQVTSVRTNTSRVAHINDFFQDNDYRAVEVSLSGTWHKDGGHAMLLQSACSNALTPDSVADVTVGTSATATVGKYGESEANKTFTLVLASPDQTDGQNIVMVGSLCTSFTINADMGTDGGQYKWSATISSGRVPDLSEGSAAAGTAYSATSVNMAALDVSELRVASKTPILSAFSVTVSSPAIYTGIDEGNGYACFGRGEEIEVTASATVKLDSATMELPSEFDTQTEQDNADLLTLNQTTDVATSIAIPCGIMTNVAYNEGDAMMLDVELKALNNGSDAVITFDLA
;
A
#
# COMPACT_ATOMS: atom_id res chain seq x y z
N MET A 1 16.72 36.04 3.18
CA MET A 1 15.86 34.90 2.88
C MET A 1 14.50 35.17 3.48
N ALA A 2 13.44 35.13 2.70
CA ALA A 2 12.10 35.20 3.25
C ALA A 2 11.86 33.89 4.03
N ASN A 3 11.44 33.98 5.29
CA ASN A 3 11.03 32.81 6.07
C ASN A 3 9.71 32.31 5.49
N ALA A 4 9.78 31.47 4.44
CA ALA A 4 8.61 30.85 3.87
C ALA A 4 8.07 29.78 4.82
N VAL A 5 6.77 29.78 5.05
CA VAL A 5 6.06 28.74 5.81
C VAL A 5 5.33 27.88 4.79
N PHE A 6 5.62 26.56 4.80
CA PHE A 6 4.99 25.61 3.90
C PHE A 6 3.86 24.86 4.60
N SER A 7 2.77 24.65 3.87
CA SER A 7 1.71 23.75 4.28
C SER A 7 2.07 22.29 3.91
N PRO A 8 1.62 21.28 4.65
CA PRO A 8 1.71 19.89 4.20
C PRO A 8 1.16 19.64 2.79
N LYS A 9 0.18 20.43 2.35
CA LYS A 9 -0.41 20.36 1.00
C LYS A 9 0.49 20.88 -0.12
N ASP A 10 1.56 21.60 0.23
CA ASP A 10 2.51 22.12 -0.75
C ASP A 10 3.56 21.08 -1.15
N PHE A 11 3.68 19.99 -0.37
CA PHE A 11 4.63 18.92 -0.66
C PHE A 11 4.15 18.03 -1.77
N LYS A 12 5.09 17.57 -2.61
CA LYS A 12 4.87 16.54 -3.64
C LYS A 12 5.54 15.25 -3.20
N ALA A 13 4.85 14.14 -3.38
CA ALA A 13 5.42 12.82 -3.13
C ALA A 13 5.96 12.21 -4.42
N TRP A 14 7.16 11.65 -4.33
CA TRP A 14 7.86 11.00 -5.43
C TRP A 14 8.44 9.68 -4.95
N VAL A 15 8.54 8.70 -5.83
CA VAL A 15 9.14 7.40 -5.56
C VAL A 15 10.14 7.02 -6.63
N ILE A 16 11.17 6.26 -6.26
CA ILE A 16 12.18 5.71 -7.17
C ILE A 16 12.67 4.37 -6.64
N GLU A 17 12.84 3.39 -7.54
CA GLU A 17 13.44 2.09 -7.21
C GLU A 17 14.89 2.26 -6.75
N GLU A 18 15.30 1.47 -5.78
CA GLU A 18 16.69 1.38 -5.36
C GLU A 18 17.38 0.22 -6.11
N ALA A 19 18.42 0.54 -6.85
CA ALA A 19 19.24 -0.47 -7.53
C ALA A 19 19.89 -1.46 -6.55
N THR A 20 20.17 -1.00 -5.34
CA THR A 20 20.65 -1.81 -4.21
C THR A 20 19.81 -1.46 -3.00
N THR A 21 19.23 -2.47 -2.37
CA THR A 21 18.37 -2.34 -1.18
C THR A 21 19.01 -1.45 -0.12
N GLY A 22 18.27 -0.45 0.34
CA GLY A 22 18.71 0.51 1.35
C GLY A 22 19.77 1.50 0.90
N THR A 23 20.07 1.59 -0.40
CA THR A 23 21.04 2.54 -0.94
C THR A 23 20.32 3.67 -1.66
N LYS A 24 20.57 4.90 -1.19
CA LYS A 24 19.96 6.11 -1.73
C LYS A 24 20.30 6.32 -3.21
N PRO A 25 19.32 6.40 -4.08
CA PRO A 25 19.53 6.73 -5.50
C PRO A 25 19.71 8.25 -5.69
N THR A 26 20.05 8.64 -6.91
CA THR A 26 20.04 10.06 -7.30
C THR A 26 18.60 10.55 -7.44
N ILE A 27 18.23 11.60 -6.71
CA ILE A 27 16.85 12.13 -6.69
C ILE A 27 16.59 13.26 -7.70
N THR A 28 17.59 13.66 -8.48
CA THR A 28 17.47 14.73 -9.47
C THR A 28 16.90 14.30 -10.82
N SER A 29 16.61 13.00 -10.98
CA SER A 29 16.02 12.41 -12.19
C SER A 29 15.48 11.02 -11.91
N GLY A 30 14.56 10.56 -12.76
CA GLY A 30 14.07 9.19 -12.72
C GLY A 30 13.07 8.88 -11.61
N LEU A 31 12.56 9.89 -10.91
CA LEU A 31 11.48 9.71 -9.95
C LEU A 31 10.13 9.65 -10.66
N TYR A 32 9.16 8.99 -10.00
CA TYR A 32 7.77 8.94 -10.40
C TYR A 32 6.90 9.66 -9.38
N GLN A 33 6.14 10.64 -9.84
CA GLN A 33 5.26 11.45 -8.99
C GLN A 33 4.01 10.63 -8.60
N LEU A 34 3.58 10.81 -7.35
CA LEU A 34 2.31 10.31 -6.85
C LEU A 34 1.26 11.43 -6.85
N ASP A 35 0.01 11.09 -7.16
CA ASP A 35 -1.15 11.95 -6.92
C ASP A 35 -1.61 11.76 -5.48
N VAL A 36 -1.37 12.76 -4.64
CA VAL A 36 -1.56 12.66 -3.20
C VAL A 36 -2.46 13.77 -2.69
N ASP A 37 -3.58 13.38 -2.08
CA ASP A 37 -4.51 14.28 -1.39
C ASP A 37 -4.09 14.54 0.07
N SER A 38 -3.46 13.54 0.72
CA SER A 38 -3.04 13.59 2.11
C SER A 38 -1.70 12.91 2.35
N ILE A 39 -0.86 13.55 3.17
CA ILE A 39 0.44 13.06 3.63
C ILE A 39 0.46 13.07 5.15
N SER A 40 0.68 11.91 5.77
CA SER A 40 1.07 11.83 7.18
C SER A 40 2.59 11.82 7.25
N PHE A 41 3.17 12.92 7.70
CA PHE A 41 4.64 13.05 7.76
C PHE A 41 5.26 12.10 8.79
N PRO A 42 6.50 11.65 8.55
CA PRO A 42 7.17 10.72 9.45
C PRO A 42 7.42 11.34 10.82
N SER A 43 7.14 10.60 11.87
CA SER A 43 7.52 10.96 13.24
C SER A 43 8.74 10.16 13.67
N LEU A 44 9.76 10.85 14.15
CA LEU A 44 10.96 10.24 14.72
C LEU A 44 10.69 9.90 16.19
N ASN A 45 10.17 8.70 16.44
CA ASN A 45 10.01 8.18 17.80
C ASN A 45 11.25 7.37 18.16
N VAL A 46 12.10 7.93 18.99
CA VAL A 46 13.24 7.21 19.56
C VAL A 46 12.86 6.77 20.96
N ASN A 47 12.88 5.47 21.21
CA ASN A 47 12.71 4.97 22.57
C ASN A 47 13.99 5.24 23.38
N GLN A 48 13.85 6.00 24.45
CA GLN A 48 14.94 6.28 25.38
C GLN A 48 14.85 5.29 26.54
N VAL A 49 15.87 4.45 26.66
CA VAL A 49 15.98 3.50 27.77
C VAL A 49 16.90 4.08 28.83
N THR A 50 16.42 4.10 30.07
CA THR A 50 17.21 4.54 31.23
C THR A 50 17.62 3.33 32.03
N SER A 51 18.92 3.11 32.15
CA SER A 51 19.47 2.08 33.06
C SER A 51 19.75 2.70 34.41
N VAL A 52 18.90 2.44 35.42
CA VAL A 52 19.11 2.91 36.80
C VAL A 52 20.13 2.03 37.45
N ARG A 53 21.30 2.58 37.77
CA ARG A 53 22.35 1.89 38.52
C ARG A 53 22.17 2.11 40.03
N THR A 54 22.44 1.09 40.84
CA THR A 54 22.30 1.15 42.28
C THR A 54 23.25 2.13 42.97
N ASN A 55 24.30 2.60 42.30
CA ASN A 55 25.30 3.52 42.82
C ASN A 55 25.11 4.98 42.40
N THR A 56 24.12 5.28 41.59
CA THR A 56 23.80 6.65 41.19
C THR A 56 22.78 7.24 42.16
N SER A 57 22.80 8.55 42.31
CA SER A 57 21.87 9.29 43.15
C SER A 57 20.42 9.02 42.72
N ARG A 58 19.43 9.52 43.46
CA ARG A 58 17.98 9.39 43.12
C ARG A 58 17.57 10.04 41.80
N VAL A 59 18.52 10.62 41.07
CA VAL A 59 18.33 11.27 39.78
C VAL A 59 19.13 10.50 38.72
N ALA A 60 18.52 10.11 37.63
CA ALA A 60 19.21 9.43 36.52
C ALA A 60 20.33 10.32 35.96
N HIS A 61 21.51 9.75 35.77
CA HIS A 61 22.64 10.43 35.17
C HIS A 61 22.58 10.39 33.68
N ILE A 62 23.12 11.39 32.97
CA ILE A 62 23.12 11.45 31.50
C ILE A 62 23.73 10.20 30.84
N ASN A 63 24.69 9.57 31.49
CA ASN A 63 25.31 8.32 31.03
C ASN A 63 24.44 7.06 31.23
N ASP A 64 23.28 7.19 31.88
CA ASP A 64 22.33 6.10 32.08
C ASP A 64 21.29 6.04 30.97
N PHE A 65 21.30 7.02 30.06
CA PHE A 65 20.45 7.06 28.89
C PHE A 65 21.12 6.40 27.69
N PHE A 66 20.39 5.56 26.99
CA PHE A 66 20.75 5.07 25.67
C PHE A 66 19.54 4.98 24.75
N GLN A 67 19.77 5.08 23.48
CA GLN A 67 18.73 4.92 22.46
C GLN A 67 18.58 3.43 22.14
N ASP A 68 17.33 2.99 22.11
CA ASP A 68 17.00 1.68 21.57
C ASP A 68 16.97 1.76 20.04
N ASN A 69 17.85 1.01 19.39
CA ASN A 69 17.95 1.02 17.94
C ASN A 69 16.80 0.31 17.23
N ASP A 70 16.01 -0.51 17.95
CA ASP A 70 14.85 -1.21 17.38
C ASP A 70 13.70 -0.26 17.01
N TYR A 71 13.77 1.01 17.38
CA TYR A 71 12.75 2.03 17.10
C TYR A 71 13.15 3.05 16.01
N ARG A 72 14.05 2.69 15.13
CA ARG A 72 14.44 3.57 14.01
C ARG A 72 13.57 3.44 12.78
N ALA A 73 12.66 2.46 12.73
CA ALA A 73 11.69 2.37 11.66
C ALA A 73 10.73 3.56 11.70
N VAL A 74 10.50 4.15 10.54
CA VAL A 74 9.67 5.33 10.38
C VAL A 74 8.55 5.02 9.39
N GLU A 75 7.34 5.44 9.72
CA GLU A 75 6.16 5.21 8.88
C GLU A 75 5.62 6.51 8.32
N VAL A 76 5.12 6.44 7.09
CA VAL A 76 4.40 7.48 6.38
C VAL A 76 3.15 6.87 5.78
N SER A 77 2.01 7.54 5.94
CA SER A 77 0.79 7.18 5.25
C SER A 77 0.47 8.22 4.18
N LEU A 78 0.14 7.75 3.00
CA LEU A 78 -0.24 8.55 1.85
C LEU A 78 -1.61 8.12 1.35
N SER A 79 -2.39 9.04 0.82
CA SER A 79 -3.64 8.74 0.12
C SER A 79 -3.92 9.74 -0.99
N GLY A 80 -4.63 9.30 -2.02
CA GLY A 80 -4.95 10.14 -3.17
C GLY A 80 -5.81 9.47 -4.21
N THR A 81 -5.80 10.02 -5.43
CA THR A 81 -6.49 9.45 -6.58
C THR A 81 -5.63 8.36 -7.22
N TRP A 82 -6.26 7.22 -7.54
CA TRP A 82 -5.58 6.10 -8.17
C TRP A 82 -5.29 6.36 -9.65
N HIS A 83 -4.05 6.06 -10.04
CA HIS A 83 -3.61 5.99 -11.44
C HIS A 83 -2.86 4.67 -11.65
N LYS A 84 -3.07 4.01 -12.78
CA LYS A 84 -2.55 2.66 -13.03
C LYS A 84 -1.04 2.59 -13.31
N ASP A 85 -0.38 3.71 -13.48
CA ASP A 85 1.01 3.80 -13.95
C ASP A 85 1.96 4.47 -12.95
N GLY A 86 3.23 4.47 -13.29
CA GLY A 86 4.27 5.21 -12.60
C GLY A 86 4.45 4.84 -11.13
N GLY A 87 4.45 5.85 -10.28
CA GLY A 87 4.69 5.68 -8.85
C GLY A 87 3.61 4.88 -8.13
N HIS A 88 2.34 4.97 -8.57
CA HIS A 88 1.23 4.24 -7.96
C HIS A 88 1.36 2.73 -8.21
N ALA A 89 1.67 2.34 -9.47
CA ALA A 89 1.96 0.95 -9.81
C ALA A 89 3.14 0.41 -9.00
N MET A 90 4.19 1.21 -8.79
CA MET A 90 5.35 0.82 -8.01
C MET A 90 5.02 0.57 -6.53
N LEU A 91 4.16 1.38 -5.91
CA LEU A 91 3.70 1.15 -4.53
C LEU A 91 2.88 -0.14 -4.43
N LEU A 92 1.98 -0.40 -5.39
CA LEU A 92 1.21 -1.63 -5.45
C LEU A 92 2.13 -2.85 -5.65
N GLN A 93 3.09 -2.78 -6.58
CA GLN A 93 4.10 -3.81 -6.81
C GLN A 93 4.89 -4.10 -5.53
N SER A 94 5.30 -3.06 -4.81
CA SER A 94 5.97 -3.21 -3.52
C SER A 94 5.09 -3.93 -2.49
N ALA A 95 3.82 -3.54 -2.34
CA ALA A 95 2.90 -4.19 -1.40
C ALA A 95 2.66 -5.66 -1.74
N CYS A 96 2.58 -5.99 -3.03
CA CYS A 96 2.42 -7.36 -3.53
C CYS A 96 3.74 -8.15 -3.58
N SER A 97 4.86 -7.56 -3.16
CA SER A 97 6.19 -8.18 -3.23
C SER A 97 6.61 -8.59 -4.65
N ASN A 98 6.25 -7.79 -5.63
CA ASN A 98 6.63 -7.95 -7.04
C ASN A 98 7.90 -7.15 -7.37
N ALA A 99 8.44 -7.36 -8.57
CA ALA A 99 9.48 -6.51 -9.13
C ALA A 99 8.96 -5.08 -9.30
N LEU A 100 9.81 -4.10 -8.97
CA LEU A 100 9.46 -2.68 -9.10
C LEU A 100 9.71 -2.23 -10.54
N THR A 101 8.67 -2.20 -11.34
CA THR A 101 8.72 -1.83 -12.76
C THR A 101 7.65 -0.77 -13.07
N PRO A 102 7.87 0.49 -12.70
CA PRO A 102 6.84 1.54 -12.72
C PRO A 102 6.28 1.84 -14.11
N ASP A 103 7.05 1.64 -15.16
CA ASP A 103 6.62 1.85 -16.56
C ASP A 103 5.98 0.60 -17.19
N SER A 104 5.85 -0.50 -16.42
CA SER A 104 5.25 -1.72 -16.92
C SER A 104 3.74 -1.72 -16.67
N VAL A 105 3.00 -2.05 -17.71
CA VAL A 105 1.56 -2.36 -17.63
C VAL A 105 1.30 -3.85 -17.36
N ALA A 106 2.31 -4.58 -16.86
CA ALA A 106 2.15 -5.99 -16.51
C ALA A 106 1.28 -6.15 -15.26
N ASP A 107 0.60 -7.27 -15.20
CA ASP A 107 -0.21 -7.64 -14.04
C ASP A 107 0.61 -7.67 -12.75
N VAL A 108 0.05 -7.14 -11.69
CA VAL A 108 0.59 -7.21 -10.34
C VAL A 108 -0.16 -8.30 -9.57
N THR A 109 0.54 -9.31 -9.08
CA THR A 109 -0.07 -10.49 -8.48
C THR A 109 0.51 -10.83 -7.13
N VAL A 110 -0.29 -11.46 -6.26
CA VAL A 110 0.18 -12.11 -5.03
C VAL A 110 0.00 -13.61 -5.20
N GLY A 111 1.10 -14.37 -5.19
CA GLY A 111 1.13 -15.84 -5.28
C GLY A 111 0.52 -16.37 -6.59
N THR A 112 1.27 -17.08 -7.41
CA THR A 112 0.77 -17.60 -8.70
C THR A 112 0.68 -19.11 -8.76
N SER A 113 1.11 -19.84 -7.76
CA SER A 113 0.90 -21.29 -7.56
C SER A 113 1.64 -21.76 -6.30
N ALA A 114 1.44 -23.02 -5.90
CA ALA A 114 2.19 -23.64 -4.80
C ALA A 114 3.73 -23.63 -4.99
N THR A 115 4.19 -23.44 -6.22
CA THR A 115 5.61 -23.33 -6.58
C THR A 115 6.05 -21.92 -6.97
N ALA A 116 5.13 -20.95 -6.93
CA ALA A 116 5.43 -19.59 -7.38
C ALA A 116 6.42 -18.89 -6.46
N THR A 117 7.30 -18.16 -7.10
CA THR A 117 8.40 -17.43 -6.47
C THR A 117 7.99 -16.05 -5.99
N VAL A 118 6.89 -15.51 -6.51
CA VAL A 118 6.41 -14.17 -6.17
C VAL A 118 5.83 -14.14 -4.76
N GLY A 119 6.28 -13.18 -3.97
CA GLY A 119 5.84 -13.03 -2.58
C GLY A 119 6.44 -14.03 -1.59
N LYS A 120 7.33 -14.92 -2.03
CA LYS A 120 8.00 -15.83 -1.11
C LYS A 120 8.99 -15.09 -0.22
N TYR A 121 8.99 -15.50 1.04
CA TYR A 121 9.99 -15.10 2.00
C TYR A 121 11.41 -15.44 1.49
N GLY A 122 12.29 -14.44 1.47
CA GLY A 122 13.67 -14.60 1.04
C GLY A 122 13.94 -14.48 -0.47
N GLU A 123 12.92 -14.28 -1.29
CA GLU A 123 13.13 -13.96 -2.71
C GLU A 123 13.67 -12.54 -2.89
N SER A 124 14.55 -12.36 -3.86
CA SER A 124 15.21 -11.06 -4.08
C SER A 124 14.23 -9.95 -4.42
N GLU A 125 13.18 -10.28 -5.16
CA GLU A 125 12.15 -9.30 -5.56
C GLU A 125 11.26 -8.88 -4.39
N ALA A 126 10.93 -9.80 -3.48
CA ALA A 126 10.13 -9.51 -2.29
C ALA A 126 10.78 -8.48 -1.35
N ASN A 127 12.09 -8.36 -1.40
CA ASN A 127 12.88 -7.47 -0.54
C ASN A 127 13.38 -6.23 -1.26
N LYS A 128 12.93 -5.96 -2.49
CA LYS A 128 13.29 -4.73 -3.19
C LYS A 128 12.68 -3.53 -2.49
N THR A 129 13.53 -2.56 -2.23
CA THR A 129 13.16 -1.30 -1.59
C THR A 129 13.11 -0.16 -2.61
N PHE A 130 12.44 0.89 -2.23
CA PHE A 130 12.39 2.13 -2.97
C PHE A 130 12.70 3.31 -2.04
N THR A 131 13.04 4.43 -2.63
CA THR A 131 13.19 5.69 -1.91
C THR A 131 11.94 6.54 -2.12
N LEU A 132 11.31 6.96 -1.01
CA LEU A 132 10.23 7.95 -1.01
C LEU A 132 10.84 9.33 -0.77
N VAL A 133 10.45 10.30 -1.61
CA VAL A 133 10.87 11.70 -1.48
C VAL A 133 9.62 12.57 -1.32
N LEU A 134 9.50 13.21 -0.15
CA LEU A 134 8.51 14.26 0.07
C LEU A 134 9.20 15.58 -0.24
N ALA A 135 8.94 16.10 -1.43
CA ALA A 135 9.60 17.27 -1.97
C ALA A 135 8.89 18.56 -1.54
N SER A 136 9.64 19.43 -0.88
CA SER A 136 9.20 20.80 -0.56
C SER A 136 9.00 21.64 -1.85
N PRO A 137 8.08 22.59 -1.86
CA PRO A 137 7.95 23.55 -2.96
C PRO A 137 9.20 24.43 -3.14
N ASP A 138 9.95 24.68 -2.08
CA ASP A 138 11.26 25.32 -2.15
C ASP A 138 12.37 24.27 -2.12
N GLN A 139 12.77 23.84 -3.31
CA GLN A 139 13.80 22.80 -3.47
C GLN A 139 15.23 23.34 -3.44
N THR A 140 15.40 24.66 -3.32
CA THR A 140 16.70 25.32 -3.35
C THR A 140 17.47 25.17 -2.03
N ASP A 141 16.75 25.07 -0.92
CA ASP A 141 17.33 25.07 0.43
C ASP A 141 17.33 23.66 1.10
N GLY A 142 17.11 22.58 0.32
CA GLY A 142 17.27 21.22 0.83
C GLY A 142 16.23 20.76 1.84
N GLN A 143 14.99 21.16 1.66
CA GLN A 143 13.90 20.81 2.59
C GLN A 143 13.15 19.53 2.20
N ASN A 144 13.72 18.70 1.35
CA ASN A 144 13.13 17.42 1.00
C ASN A 144 13.31 16.42 2.14
N ILE A 145 12.27 15.63 2.39
CA ILE A 145 12.34 14.49 3.31
C ILE A 145 12.56 13.24 2.44
N VAL A 146 13.71 12.60 2.61
CA VAL A 146 14.10 11.43 1.81
C VAL A 146 14.13 10.21 2.68
N MET A 147 13.26 9.24 2.39
CA MET A 147 13.14 7.97 3.11
C MET A 147 13.72 6.85 2.26
N VAL A 148 14.92 6.41 2.61
CA VAL A 148 15.66 5.35 1.93
C VAL A 148 15.31 3.99 2.53
N GLY A 149 15.32 2.93 1.74
CA GLY A 149 15.01 1.58 2.20
C GLY A 149 13.55 1.41 2.56
N SER A 150 12.67 2.06 1.82
CA SER A 150 11.22 2.02 2.06
C SER A 150 10.58 0.78 1.45
N LEU A 151 9.58 0.25 2.16
CA LEU A 151 8.70 -0.83 1.73
C LEU A 151 7.26 -0.40 1.94
N CYS A 152 6.40 -0.66 0.96
CA CYS A 152 4.95 -0.48 1.13
C CYS A 152 4.41 -1.65 1.96
N THR A 153 3.94 -1.38 3.18
CA THR A 153 3.46 -2.40 4.12
C THR A 153 1.98 -2.65 4.05
N SER A 154 1.22 -1.67 3.55
CA SER A 154 -0.21 -1.81 3.28
C SER A 154 -0.56 -0.95 2.07
N PHE A 155 -1.37 -1.49 1.18
CA PHE A 155 -1.88 -0.77 0.03
C PHE A 155 -3.37 -1.07 -0.14
N THR A 156 -4.19 -0.03 -0.23
CA THR A 156 -5.63 -0.16 -0.39
C THR A 156 -6.06 0.58 -1.66
N ILE A 157 -6.88 -0.06 -2.48
CA ILE A 157 -7.66 0.57 -3.54
C ILE A 157 -9.13 0.51 -3.14
N ASN A 158 -9.80 1.62 -3.19
CA ASN A 158 -11.22 1.69 -2.89
C ASN A 158 -11.96 2.66 -3.83
N ALA A 159 -13.26 2.46 -3.95
CA ALA A 159 -14.15 3.41 -4.59
C ALA A 159 -15.54 3.34 -3.96
N ASP A 160 -16.22 4.48 -3.91
CA ASP A 160 -17.57 4.63 -3.37
C ASP A 160 -18.38 5.58 -4.25
N MET A 161 -19.50 5.10 -4.77
CA MET A 161 -20.41 5.91 -5.61
C MET A 161 -21.04 7.07 -4.85
N GLY A 162 -21.24 6.90 -3.55
CA GLY A 162 -21.90 7.89 -2.70
C GLY A 162 -20.99 9.05 -2.29
N THR A 163 -19.69 8.80 -2.10
CA THR A 163 -18.76 9.77 -1.55
C THR A 163 -17.90 10.41 -2.63
N ASP A 164 -17.27 9.58 -3.48
CA ASP A 164 -16.27 10.02 -4.47
C ASP A 164 -16.79 9.94 -5.91
N GLY A 165 -18.11 9.72 -6.09
CA GLY A 165 -18.69 9.53 -7.42
C GLY A 165 -18.17 8.29 -8.14
N GLY A 166 -17.65 7.31 -7.39
CA GLY A 166 -17.09 6.07 -7.92
C GLY A 166 -15.67 6.19 -8.44
N GLN A 167 -14.96 7.30 -8.21
CA GLN A 167 -13.55 7.43 -8.55
C GLN A 167 -12.72 6.49 -7.68
N TYR A 168 -11.75 5.80 -8.30
CA TYR A 168 -10.82 4.97 -7.55
C TYR A 168 -9.86 5.85 -6.76
N LYS A 169 -9.77 5.55 -5.47
CA LYS A 169 -8.83 6.16 -4.54
C LYS A 169 -7.85 5.11 -4.06
N TRP A 170 -6.71 5.56 -3.60
CA TRP A 170 -5.72 4.70 -3.00
C TRP A 170 -5.24 5.26 -1.67
N SER A 171 -4.79 4.37 -0.82
CA SER A 171 -4.02 4.71 0.37
C SER A 171 -2.91 3.68 0.58
N ALA A 172 -1.78 4.14 1.10
CA ALA A 172 -0.65 3.28 1.39
C ALA A 172 0.03 3.66 2.69
N THR A 173 0.48 2.66 3.42
CA THR A 173 1.41 2.80 4.53
C THR A 173 2.79 2.35 4.06
N ILE A 174 3.75 3.24 4.19
CA ILE A 174 5.13 3.03 3.76
C ILE A 174 6.00 3.06 5.00
N SER A 175 6.77 2.02 5.23
CA SER A 175 7.72 1.92 6.32
C SER A 175 9.15 1.97 5.80
N SER A 176 10.04 2.64 6.51
CA SER A 176 11.47 2.69 6.22
C SER A 176 12.25 2.27 7.45
N GLY A 177 13.27 1.43 7.25
CA GLY A 177 14.22 1.04 8.30
C GLY A 177 15.33 2.05 8.54
N ARG A 178 15.28 3.22 7.92
CA ARG A 178 16.30 4.27 8.04
C ARG A 178 15.70 5.58 8.51
N VAL A 179 16.50 6.36 9.23
CA VAL A 179 16.12 7.73 9.60
C VAL A 179 16.02 8.57 8.33
N PRO A 180 14.94 9.35 8.14
CA PRO A 180 14.79 10.23 7.00
C PRO A 180 15.95 11.23 6.90
N ASP A 181 16.47 11.38 5.70
CA ASP A 181 17.48 12.39 5.39
C ASP A 181 16.80 13.72 5.07
N LEU A 182 17.18 14.75 5.81
CA LEU A 182 16.66 16.11 5.66
C LEU A 182 17.70 17.05 5.01
N SER A 183 18.88 16.55 4.66
CA SER A 183 20.01 17.36 4.20
C SER A 183 20.09 17.55 2.68
N GLU A 184 19.13 17.05 1.93
CA GLU A 184 19.17 17.06 0.46
C GLU A 184 18.79 18.43 -0.12
N GLY A 185 19.80 19.14 -0.61
CA GLY A 185 19.66 20.41 -1.33
C GLY A 185 19.30 20.29 -2.82
N SER A 186 18.96 19.11 -3.31
CA SER A 186 18.73 18.86 -4.74
C SER A 186 17.24 18.78 -5.06
N ALA A 187 16.85 19.42 -6.16
CA ALA A 187 15.48 19.36 -6.65
C ALA A 187 15.11 17.93 -7.06
N ALA A 188 14.00 17.40 -6.52
CA ALA A 188 13.41 16.16 -6.98
C ALA A 188 12.82 16.37 -8.38
N ALA A 189 13.20 15.52 -9.34
CA ALA A 189 12.72 15.59 -10.71
C ALA A 189 12.47 14.21 -11.30
N GLY A 190 11.43 14.11 -12.12
CA GLY A 190 11.05 12.84 -12.74
C GLY A 190 9.80 12.95 -13.60
N THR A 191 9.14 11.82 -13.79
CA THR A 191 7.92 11.68 -14.58
C THR A 191 6.70 11.99 -13.72
N ALA A 192 5.86 12.92 -14.18
CA ALA A 192 4.56 13.18 -13.56
C ALA A 192 3.61 12.00 -13.79
N TYR A 193 2.67 11.79 -12.88
CA TYR A 193 1.61 10.79 -13.07
C TYR A 193 0.71 11.16 -14.26
N SER A 194 0.09 10.14 -14.89
CA SER A 194 -0.94 10.37 -15.88
C SER A 194 -2.20 10.93 -15.21
N ALA A 195 -2.79 11.97 -15.81
CA ALA A 195 -4.03 12.56 -15.26
C ALA A 195 -5.28 11.69 -15.50
N THR A 196 -5.14 10.48 -16.04
CA THR A 196 -6.26 9.58 -16.29
C THR A 196 -6.63 8.84 -15.01
N SER A 197 -7.74 9.23 -14.41
CA SER A 197 -8.30 8.54 -13.23
C SER A 197 -9.20 7.37 -13.64
N VAL A 198 -9.23 6.35 -12.79
CA VAL A 198 -10.10 5.17 -12.95
C VAL A 198 -11.41 5.38 -12.20
N ASN A 199 -12.53 4.91 -12.74
CA ASN A 199 -13.85 5.11 -12.17
C ASN A 199 -14.70 3.82 -12.26
N MET A 200 -15.54 3.56 -11.26
CA MET A 200 -16.49 2.44 -11.22
C MET A 200 -17.47 2.42 -12.40
N ALA A 201 -17.76 3.58 -13.00
CA ALA A 201 -18.63 3.64 -14.20
C ALA A 201 -18.06 2.88 -15.40
N ALA A 202 -16.76 2.57 -15.41
CA ALA A 202 -16.11 1.75 -16.43
C ALA A 202 -16.16 0.24 -16.14
N LEU A 203 -16.73 -0.19 -15.01
CA LEU A 203 -16.88 -1.62 -14.69
C LEU A 203 -17.80 -2.32 -15.69
N ASP A 204 -17.38 -3.50 -16.13
CA ASP A 204 -18.24 -4.38 -16.90
C ASP A 204 -19.21 -5.12 -15.97
N VAL A 205 -20.45 -4.71 -15.97
CA VAL A 205 -21.49 -5.26 -15.11
C VAL A 205 -21.72 -6.76 -15.37
N SER A 206 -21.41 -7.24 -16.59
CA SER A 206 -21.56 -8.65 -16.94
C SER A 206 -20.49 -9.54 -16.30
N GLU A 207 -19.34 -8.96 -15.98
CA GLU A 207 -18.19 -9.65 -15.36
C GLU A 207 -17.97 -9.27 -13.91
N LEU A 208 -18.83 -8.43 -13.33
CA LEU A 208 -18.80 -8.08 -11.91
C LEU A 208 -19.22 -9.28 -11.06
N ARG A 209 -18.37 -9.69 -10.12
CA ARG A 209 -18.67 -10.78 -9.17
C ARG A 209 -18.31 -10.39 -7.75
N VAL A 210 -19.15 -10.77 -6.81
CA VAL A 210 -18.90 -10.73 -5.37
C VAL A 210 -19.42 -12.05 -4.79
N ALA A 211 -18.54 -12.87 -4.22
CA ALA A 211 -18.85 -14.23 -3.76
C ALA A 211 -19.66 -15.03 -4.83
N SER A 212 -19.18 -15.03 -6.08
CA SER A 212 -19.79 -15.68 -7.24
C SER A 212 -21.17 -15.16 -7.66
N LYS A 213 -21.69 -14.13 -7.02
CA LYS A 213 -22.94 -13.47 -7.42
C LYS A 213 -22.64 -12.28 -8.34
N THR A 214 -23.64 -11.89 -9.14
CA THR A 214 -23.59 -10.70 -10.00
C THR A 214 -24.41 -9.57 -9.32
N PRO A 215 -23.79 -8.78 -8.43
CA PRO A 215 -24.51 -7.79 -7.64
C PRO A 215 -24.60 -6.44 -8.37
N ILE A 216 -25.43 -5.56 -7.80
CA ILE A 216 -25.32 -4.12 -8.02
C ILE A 216 -24.40 -3.57 -6.94
N LEU A 217 -23.20 -3.13 -7.34
CA LEU A 217 -22.13 -2.66 -6.45
C LEU A 217 -22.26 -1.15 -6.21
N SER A 218 -22.18 -0.75 -4.94
CA SER A 218 -22.16 0.67 -4.53
C SER A 218 -20.78 1.14 -4.11
N ALA A 219 -20.04 0.30 -3.41
CA ALA A 219 -18.67 0.59 -2.97
C ALA A 219 -17.85 -0.69 -2.88
N PHE A 220 -16.54 -0.56 -3.00
CA PHE A 220 -15.61 -1.64 -2.69
C PHE A 220 -14.33 -1.09 -2.08
N SER A 221 -13.61 -1.96 -1.40
CA SER A 221 -12.25 -1.73 -0.93
C SER A 221 -11.46 -3.03 -1.01
N VAL A 222 -10.24 -2.96 -1.50
CA VAL A 222 -9.31 -4.09 -1.56
C VAL A 222 -8.00 -3.67 -0.92
N THR A 223 -7.55 -4.42 0.08
CA THR A 223 -6.34 -4.14 0.83
C THR A 223 -5.37 -5.31 0.74
N VAL A 224 -4.13 -5.00 0.38
CA VAL A 224 -2.99 -5.93 0.47
C VAL A 224 -2.12 -5.47 1.63
N SER A 225 -1.91 -6.34 2.62
CA SER A 225 -1.05 -6.11 3.77
C SER A 225 0.16 -7.03 3.70
N SER A 226 1.35 -6.45 3.74
CA SER A 226 2.63 -7.17 3.62
C SER A 226 3.64 -6.55 4.59
N PRO A 227 3.64 -6.97 5.87
CA PRO A 227 4.47 -6.40 6.91
C PRO A 227 5.96 -6.45 6.58
N ALA A 228 6.68 -5.40 6.94
CA ALA A 228 8.12 -5.31 6.76
C ALA A 228 8.88 -5.73 8.03
N ILE A 229 10.02 -6.38 7.84
CA ILE A 229 10.98 -6.63 8.92
C ILE A 229 12.27 -5.89 8.63
N TYR A 230 12.80 -5.25 9.67
CA TYR A 230 14.08 -4.60 9.65
C TYR A 230 14.94 -5.19 10.76
N THR A 231 16.18 -5.56 10.45
CA THR A 231 17.08 -6.18 11.42
C THR A 231 18.54 -5.83 11.17
N GLY A 232 19.35 -6.02 12.21
CA GLY A 232 20.76 -5.64 12.17
C GLY A 232 20.96 -4.13 12.29
N ILE A 233 22.20 -3.73 12.47
CA ILE A 233 22.59 -2.33 12.59
C ILE A 233 23.63 -2.03 11.52
N ASP A 234 23.36 -1.04 10.67
CA ASP A 234 24.33 -0.46 9.76
C ASP A 234 24.92 0.80 10.41
N GLU A 235 26.24 0.90 10.40
CA GLU A 235 26.99 1.96 11.10
C GLU A 235 26.51 3.36 10.63
N GLY A 236 25.76 4.02 11.49
CA GLY A 236 25.27 5.38 11.27
C GLY A 236 23.96 5.52 10.49
N ASN A 237 23.44 4.48 9.84
CA ASN A 237 22.35 4.58 8.87
C ASN A 237 21.01 3.92 9.26
N GLY A 238 20.94 3.19 10.36
CA GLY A 238 19.75 2.46 10.79
C GLY A 238 19.89 0.95 10.62
N TYR A 239 18.88 0.29 10.08
CA TYR A 239 18.90 -1.16 9.88
C TYR A 239 19.77 -1.57 8.69
N ALA A 240 20.50 -2.68 8.84
CA ALA A 240 21.34 -3.25 7.78
C ALA A 240 20.55 -4.13 6.80
N CYS A 241 19.50 -4.80 7.29
CA CYS A 241 18.72 -5.76 6.52
C CYS A 241 17.25 -5.37 6.46
N PHE A 242 16.67 -5.54 5.29
CA PHE A 242 15.26 -5.24 4.98
C PHE A 242 14.61 -6.50 4.42
N GLY A 243 13.38 -6.75 4.76
CA GLY A 243 12.64 -7.89 4.25
C GLY A 243 11.16 -7.87 4.57
N ARG A 244 10.47 -8.91 4.09
CA ARG A 244 9.08 -9.20 4.42
C ARG A 244 9.06 -10.32 5.45
N GLY A 245 8.31 -10.16 6.50
CA GLY A 245 8.42 -11.02 7.67
C GLY A 245 7.25 -11.91 7.97
N GLU A 246 6.07 -11.53 7.54
CA GLU A 246 4.84 -12.23 7.82
C GLU A 246 4.12 -12.61 6.53
N GLU A 247 3.03 -13.33 6.66
CA GLU A 247 2.15 -13.67 5.54
C GLU A 247 1.61 -12.41 4.88
N ILE A 248 1.55 -12.41 3.55
CA ILE A 248 0.84 -11.38 2.81
C ILE A 248 -0.66 -11.68 2.95
N GLU A 249 -1.39 -10.74 3.51
CA GLU A 249 -2.82 -10.85 3.68
C GLU A 249 -3.55 -9.99 2.64
N VAL A 250 -4.53 -10.57 1.97
CA VAL A 250 -5.40 -9.86 1.03
C VAL A 250 -6.83 -9.92 1.56
N THR A 251 -7.38 -8.76 1.84
CA THR A 251 -8.78 -8.60 2.27
C THR A 251 -9.53 -7.69 1.31
N ALA A 252 -10.81 -7.93 1.16
CA ALA A 252 -11.68 -7.07 0.37
C ALA A 252 -13.00 -6.84 1.10
N SER A 253 -13.66 -5.75 0.78
CA SER A 253 -15.03 -5.49 1.17
C SER A 253 -15.83 -4.96 -0.01
N ALA A 254 -17.12 -5.27 -0.03
CA ALA A 254 -18.04 -4.79 -1.05
C ALA A 254 -19.39 -4.43 -0.41
N THR A 255 -19.91 -3.26 -0.76
CA THR A 255 -21.28 -2.87 -0.42
C THR A 255 -22.17 -3.10 -1.65
N VAL A 256 -23.08 -4.06 -1.53
CA VAL A 256 -23.92 -4.53 -2.62
C VAL A 256 -25.40 -4.34 -2.29
N LYS A 257 -26.22 -4.11 -3.32
CA LYS A 257 -27.67 -4.01 -3.13
C LYS A 257 -28.25 -5.36 -2.73
N LEU A 258 -29.14 -5.37 -1.74
CA LEU A 258 -29.93 -6.54 -1.40
C LEU A 258 -31.04 -6.74 -2.44
N ASP A 259 -30.92 -7.78 -3.24
CA ASP A 259 -31.89 -8.18 -4.27
C ASP A 259 -31.90 -9.71 -4.47
N SER A 260 -32.56 -10.19 -5.53
CA SER A 260 -32.65 -11.63 -5.81
C SER A 260 -31.31 -12.30 -6.11
N ALA A 261 -30.29 -11.55 -6.51
CA ALA A 261 -28.95 -12.10 -6.81
C ALA A 261 -28.12 -12.25 -5.52
N THR A 262 -28.33 -11.39 -4.52
CA THR A 262 -27.49 -11.29 -3.31
C THR A 262 -28.18 -11.82 -2.05
N MET A 263 -29.48 -12.14 -2.10
CA MET A 263 -30.27 -12.60 -0.94
C MET A 263 -29.78 -13.93 -0.33
N GLU A 264 -28.98 -14.70 -1.04
CA GLU A 264 -28.41 -15.97 -0.56
C GLU A 264 -27.11 -15.77 0.23
N LEU A 265 -26.42 -14.64 0.09
CA LEU A 265 -25.12 -14.37 0.72
C LEU A 265 -25.13 -14.58 2.25
N PRO A 266 -26.13 -14.13 3.03
CA PRO A 266 -26.16 -14.39 4.47
C PRO A 266 -26.26 -15.88 4.81
N SER A 267 -26.96 -16.69 4.00
CA SER A 267 -27.08 -18.13 4.20
C SER A 267 -25.80 -18.86 3.79
N GLU A 268 -25.13 -18.43 2.73
CA GLU A 268 -23.85 -18.97 2.30
C GLU A 268 -22.74 -18.64 3.32
N PHE A 269 -22.80 -17.46 3.92
CA PHE A 269 -21.90 -17.10 5.02
C PHE A 269 -22.13 -17.96 6.27
N ASP A 270 -23.39 -18.20 6.67
CA ASP A 270 -23.72 -19.05 7.82
C ASP A 270 -23.24 -20.48 7.64
N THR A 271 -23.27 -21.00 6.42
CA THR A 271 -22.76 -22.35 6.09
C THR A 271 -21.26 -22.38 5.86
N GLN A 272 -20.57 -21.26 5.93
CA GLN A 272 -19.13 -21.11 5.68
C GLN A 272 -18.69 -21.76 4.34
N THR A 273 -19.45 -21.50 3.29
CA THR A 273 -19.17 -22.01 1.96
C THR A 273 -17.89 -21.38 1.43
N GLU A 274 -16.86 -22.20 1.21
CA GLU A 274 -15.64 -21.74 0.54
C GLU A 274 -15.95 -21.42 -0.92
N GLN A 275 -15.41 -20.30 -1.39
CA GLN A 275 -15.43 -19.94 -2.79
C GLN A 275 -14.10 -20.39 -3.42
N ASP A 276 -14.09 -21.59 -4.00
CA ASP A 276 -12.92 -22.13 -4.69
C ASP A 276 -13.16 -22.11 -6.21
N ASN A 277 -12.21 -21.56 -6.96
CA ASN A 277 -12.30 -21.35 -8.41
C ASN A 277 -13.56 -20.58 -8.86
N ALA A 278 -14.11 -19.78 -7.98
CA ALA A 278 -15.31 -19.02 -8.22
C ALA A 278 -15.01 -17.60 -7.79
N ASP A 279 -14.97 -16.72 -8.68
CA ASP A 279 -14.86 -15.28 -8.58
C ASP A 279 -15.29 -14.71 -7.22
N LEU A 280 -14.44 -14.83 -6.18
CA LEU A 280 -14.72 -14.26 -4.86
C LEU A 280 -14.95 -12.75 -4.98
N LEU A 281 -14.08 -12.09 -5.74
CA LEU A 281 -14.27 -10.71 -6.16
C LEU A 281 -13.70 -10.56 -7.57
N THR A 282 -14.52 -10.07 -8.51
CA THR A 282 -14.08 -9.72 -9.85
C THR A 282 -14.63 -8.34 -10.21
N LEU A 283 -13.73 -7.43 -10.51
CA LEU A 283 -14.00 -6.04 -10.87
C LEU A 283 -13.32 -5.74 -12.22
N ASN A 284 -13.84 -6.32 -13.31
CA ASN A 284 -13.30 -6.07 -14.64
C ASN A 284 -13.78 -4.74 -15.19
N GLN A 285 -12.93 -4.08 -15.94
CA GLN A 285 -13.25 -2.82 -16.61
C GLN A 285 -13.27 -2.97 -18.13
N THR A 286 -14.15 -2.21 -18.77
CA THR A 286 -14.43 -2.33 -20.21
C THR A 286 -13.43 -1.59 -21.11
N THR A 287 -12.46 -0.88 -20.55
CA THR A 287 -11.54 -0.03 -21.33
C THR A 287 -10.08 -0.25 -20.94
N ASP A 288 -9.18 -0.15 -21.92
CA ASP A 288 -7.73 -0.29 -21.77
C ASP A 288 -7.08 0.72 -20.80
N VAL A 289 -7.85 1.63 -20.23
CA VAL A 289 -7.37 2.67 -19.27
C VAL A 289 -7.58 2.24 -17.82
N ALA A 290 -8.07 1.04 -17.63
CA ALA A 290 -8.69 0.61 -16.40
C ALA A 290 -7.78 -0.28 -15.56
N THR A 291 -8.06 -0.36 -14.28
CA THR A 291 -7.49 -1.35 -13.37
C THR A 291 -8.55 -2.39 -13.08
N SER A 292 -8.37 -3.61 -13.60
CA SER A 292 -9.20 -4.75 -13.21
C SER A 292 -8.63 -5.43 -11.99
N ILE A 293 -9.49 -5.95 -11.11
CA ILE A 293 -9.10 -6.64 -9.87
C ILE A 293 -9.81 -7.98 -9.84
N ALA A 294 -9.04 -9.06 -9.65
CA ALA A 294 -9.57 -10.41 -9.54
C ALA A 294 -9.02 -11.13 -8.30
N ILE A 295 -9.91 -11.63 -7.46
CA ILE A 295 -9.63 -12.55 -6.34
C ILE A 295 -10.39 -13.83 -6.66
N PRO A 296 -9.70 -14.90 -7.11
CA PRO A 296 -10.39 -16.12 -7.58
C PRO A 296 -10.98 -16.95 -6.46
N CYS A 297 -10.34 -17.00 -5.28
CA CYS A 297 -10.83 -17.86 -4.20
C CYS A 297 -10.62 -17.26 -2.81
N GLY A 298 -11.42 -17.76 -1.86
CA GLY A 298 -11.35 -17.32 -0.47
C GLY A 298 -12.67 -17.58 0.27
N ILE A 299 -12.89 -16.84 1.32
CA ILE A 299 -14.06 -16.94 2.19
C ILE A 299 -14.69 -15.58 2.46
N MET A 300 -15.96 -15.57 2.73
CA MET A 300 -16.62 -14.44 3.38
C MET A 300 -16.30 -14.47 4.88
N THR A 301 -15.86 -13.33 5.41
CA THR A 301 -15.53 -13.20 6.83
C THR A 301 -16.62 -12.49 7.61
N ASN A 302 -17.45 -11.69 6.92
CA ASN A 302 -18.59 -11.03 7.49
C ASN A 302 -19.64 -10.71 6.42
N VAL A 303 -20.93 -10.77 6.78
CA VAL A 303 -22.05 -10.27 5.98
C VAL A 303 -22.99 -9.53 6.91
N ALA A 304 -23.12 -8.23 6.71
CA ALA A 304 -23.96 -7.37 7.54
C ALA A 304 -25.00 -6.64 6.72
N TYR A 305 -26.20 -6.46 7.30
CA TYR A 305 -27.23 -5.61 6.71
C TYR A 305 -26.89 -4.14 6.96
N ASN A 306 -26.90 -3.36 5.91
CA ASN A 306 -26.69 -1.91 5.97
C ASN A 306 -28.01 -1.20 5.68
N GLU A 307 -28.54 -0.50 6.70
CA GLU A 307 -29.82 0.21 6.67
C GLU A 307 -29.56 1.68 6.31
N GLY A 308 -29.52 1.99 5.02
CA GLY A 308 -29.46 3.35 4.50
C GLY A 308 -30.76 3.72 3.78
N ASP A 309 -30.66 4.61 2.79
CA ASP A 309 -31.77 4.96 1.89
C ASP A 309 -32.26 3.77 1.05
N ALA A 310 -31.43 2.75 0.89
CA ALA A 310 -31.74 1.45 0.32
C ALA A 310 -31.17 0.34 1.21
N MET A 311 -31.81 -0.84 1.17
CA MET A 311 -31.26 -2.02 1.84
C MET A 311 -30.06 -2.53 1.08
N MET A 312 -28.91 -2.53 1.73
CA MET A 312 -27.63 -2.98 1.21
C MET A 312 -27.07 -4.13 2.08
N LEU A 313 -26.12 -4.85 1.55
CA LEU A 313 -25.29 -5.80 2.29
C LEU A 313 -23.84 -5.34 2.22
N ASP A 314 -23.20 -5.28 3.38
CA ASP A 314 -21.76 -5.11 3.49
C ASP A 314 -21.16 -6.51 3.63
N VAL A 315 -20.33 -6.90 2.68
CA VAL A 315 -19.69 -8.21 2.57
C VAL A 315 -18.18 -8.01 2.75
N GLU A 316 -17.61 -8.68 3.74
CA GLU A 316 -16.17 -8.73 3.93
C GLU A 316 -15.61 -10.08 3.45
N LEU A 317 -14.51 -10.01 2.75
CA LEU A 317 -13.90 -11.13 2.05
C LEU A 317 -12.42 -11.26 2.46
N LYS A 318 -11.96 -12.50 2.61
CA LYS A 318 -10.55 -12.82 2.77
C LYS A 318 -10.12 -13.76 1.65
N ALA A 319 -9.13 -13.32 0.88
CA ALA A 319 -8.54 -14.13 -0.18
C ALA A 319 -7.70 -15.27 0.41
N LEU A 320 -7.75 -16.42 -0.23
CA LEU A 320 -6.99 -17.62 0.15
C LEU A 320 -6.28 -18.17 -1.09
N ASN A 321 -5.18 -18.86 -0.85
CA ASN A 321 -4.44 -19.55 -1.91
C ASN A 321 -4.99 -20.96 -2.12
N ASN A 322 -5.50 -21.27 -3.32
CA ASN A 322 -5.95 -22.59 -3.71
C ASN A 322 -4.83 -23.48 -4.33
N GLY A 323 -3.61 -22.96 -4.41
CA GLY A 323 -2.44 -23.65 -4.97
C GLY A 323 -2.35 -23.64 -6.50
N SER A 324 -3.32 -23.06 -7.20
CA SER A 324 -3.39 -23.01 -8.67
C SER A 324 -3.37 -21.60 -9.21
N ASP A 325 -4.15 -20.71 -8.62
CA ASP A 325 -4.35 -19.34 -9.08
C ASP A 325 -3.58 -18.33 -8.20
N ALA A 326 -3.41 -17.12 -8.68
CA ALA A 326 -2.95 -16.02 -7.85
C ALA A 326 -3.97 -15.73 -6.75
N VAL A 327 -3.51 -15.33 -5.56
CA VAL A 327 -4.40 -14.89 -4.48
C VAL A 327 -5.18 -13.66 -4.89
N ILE A 328 -4.52 -12.73 -5.58
CA ILE A 328 -5.11 -11.56 -6.22
C ILE A 328 -4.32 -11.20 -7.48
N THR A 329 -5.00 -10.69 -8.47
CA THR A 329 -4.42 -10.09 -9.68
C THR A 329 -4.97 -8.67 -9.86
N PHE A 330 -4.09 -7.72 -10.04
CA PHE A 330 -4.41 -6.39 -10.54
C PHE A 330 -3.93 -6.31 -11.99
N ASP A 331 -4.86 -6.25 -12.91
CA ASP A 331 -4.56 -6.06 -14.32
C ASP A 331 -4.46 -4.55 -14.60
N LEU A 332 -3.26 -4.12 -15.00
CA LEU A 332 -2.93 -2.72 -15.28
C LEU A 332 -2.80 -2.45 -16.80
N ALA A 333 -3.10 -3.43 -17.64
CA ALA A 333 -2.96 -3.33 -19.11
C ALA A 333 -3.91 -2.33 -19.77
#